data_8dfb6272db73115afd3893e0c143213c
#
_entry.id   8dfb6272db73115afd3893e0c143213c
#
_cell.length_a   1.000
_cell.length_b   1.000
_cell.length_c   1.000
_cell.angle_alpha   90.00
_cell.angle_beta   90.00
_cell.angle_gamma   90.00
#
_symmetry.space_group_name_H-M   'P 1'
#
loop_
_entity.id
_entity.type
_entity.pdbx_description
1 polymer ?
#
loop_
_entity_poly.entity_id
_entity_poly.type
_entity_poly.pdbx_seq_one_letter_code
_entity_poly.pdbx_strand_id
1 'polypeptide(L)'
;LNDLNIHNESSEEILSRMVNRYEEISGVSLGLADERRWILQSVAYGLFIRNETTNEGLKMNLLRYTKGEYATEMGYFTDTERLEAKKASVLLNFEIEEAKEHLLGINPVRVTPGNNRYFLTPYFEFKPGETTKQIIAICTEEGIIGNGYLPGEINKIVDPFPFFKSVINMEISQGGADIESDVNLKERIRTAPSKFSTAGPGDGYIYWAKTANQGIIDVNVKMTTPGTVRITPLMEGGELPSESILNDVLTTCSSDKRRPLTDNLLVNKPTQINYDIDFTYYISNKNIGLVNEIQDKVNKAVIEYITWQKAVLKRDINPTELNYLIRSAGAKRVEIVKPIFTIVNDFEVAKEININPRYGGTEDD
;
A
#
# COMPACT_ATOMS: atom_id res chain seq x y z
N LEU A 1 13.82 11.53 16.45
CA LEU A 1 14.99 10.68 16.68
C LEU A 1 16.14 11.24 15.85
N ASN A 2 17.27 11.58 16.48
CA ASN A 2 18.45 12.10 15.78
C ASN A 2 18.94 11.06 14.76
N ASP A 3 19.44 11.56 13.63
CA ASP A 3 20.05 10.71 12.61
C ASP A 3 21.31 10.03 13.18
N LEU A 4 21.49 8.76 12.90
CA LEU A 4 22.60 7.99 13.44
C LEU A 4 23.81 8.15 12.51
N ASN A 5 24.82 8.87 12.98
CA ASN A 5 26.10 9.00 12.30
C ASN A 5 27.23 8.58 13.25
N ILE A 6 28.22 7.84 12.76
CA ILE A 6 29.43 7.47 13.50
C ILE A 6 30.46 8.57 13.36
N HIS A 7 30.56 9.15 12.17
CA HIS A 7 31.40 10.29 11.89
C HIS A 7 30.53 11.54 11.75
N ASN A 8 30.76 12.54 12.64
CA ASN A 8 29.98 13.77 12.66
C ASN A 8 30.82 15.01 12.34
N GLU A 9 32.12 14.84 12.06
CA GLU A 9 33.03 15.96 11.76
C GLU A 9 32.72 16.55 10.37
N SER A 10 32.59 17.87 10.31
CA SER A 10 32.53 18.60 9.04
C SER A 10 33.90 18.64 8.34
N SER A 11 33.88 18.95 7.05
CA SER A 11 35.13 19.13 6.29
C SER A 11 36.04 20.24 6.89
N GLU A 12 35.44 21.26 7.51
CA GLU A 12 36.13 22.37 8.15
C GLU A 12 36.80 21.95 9.47
N GLU A 13 36.14 21.12 10.27
CA GLU A 13 36.72 20.56 11.51
C GLU A 13 37.89 19.63 11.19
N ILE A 14 37.72 18.76 10.17
CA ILE A 14 38.82 17.91 9.68
C ILE A 14 40.01 18.76 9.20
N LEU A 15 39.75 19.80 8.40
CA LEU A 15 40.78 20.71 7.94
C LEU A 15 41.51 21.39 9.10
N SER A 16 40.76 21.92 10.06
CA SER A 16 41.32 22.62 11.24
C SER A 16 42.24 21.69 12.04
N ARG A 17 41.84 20.44 12.25
CA ARG A 17 42.65 19.43 12.92
C ARG A 17 43.93 19.10 12.12
N MET A 18 43.85 19.02 10.78
CA MET A 18 45.01 18.75 9.92
C MET A 18 45.97 19.93 9.92
N VAL A 19 45.49 21.17 9.84
CA VAL A 19 46.32 22.36 9.87
C VAL A 19 47.03 22.45 11.23
N ASN A 20 46.33 22.33 12.34
CA ASN A 20 46.93 22.35 13.67
C ASN A 20 48.02 21.28 13.80
N ARG A 21 47.79 20.07 13.29
CA ARG A 21 48.78 19.00 13.34
C ARG A 21 50.00 19.27 12.49
N TYR A 22 49.80 19.90 11.31
CA TYR A 22 50.92 20.34 10.45
C TYR A 22 51.76 21.43 11.15
N GLU A 23 51.13 22.42 11.74
CA GLU A 23 51.83 23.53 12.45
C GLU A 23 52.62 23.01 13.65
N GLU A 24 52.06 22.07 14.43
CA GLU A 24 52.78 21.38 15.51
C GLU A 24 54.06 20.70 15.07
N ILE A 25 54.00 19.95 13.93
CA ILE A 25 55.12 19.15 13.43
C ILE A 25 56.18 20.04 12.75
N SER A 26 55.72 21.02 11.96
CA SER A 26 56.61 21.83 11.13
C SER A 26 57.14 23.10 11.85
N GLY A 27 56.48 23.55 12.90
CA GLY A 27 56.76 24.82 13.54
C GLY A 27 56.38 26.05 12.70
N VAL A 28 55.65 25.85 11.56
CA VAL A 28 55.29 26.90 10.61
C VAL A 28 53.80 27.07 10.58
N SER A 29 53.32 28.31 10.81
CA SER A 29 51.88 28.63 10.72
C SER A 29 51.42 28.77 9.28
N LEU A 30 50.27 28.22 8.93
CA LEU A 30 49.68 28.24 7.60
C LEU A 30 48.62 29.30 7.45
N GLY A 31 48.91 30.38 6.73
CA GLY A 31 47.93 31.40 6.36
C GLY A 31 46.83 30.88 5.43
N LEU A 32 45.76 31.68 5.30
CA LEU A 32 44.62 31.31 4.45
C LEU A 32 44.95 31.13 2.96
N ALA A 33 45.97 31.87 2.46
CA ALA A 33 46.41 31.86 1.09
C ALA A 33 47.61 30.90 0.85
N ASP A 34 48.00 30.08 1.83
CA ASP A 34 49.12 29.17 1.72
C ASP A 34 48.70 27.93 0.86
N GLU A 35 49.52 27.64 -0.17
CA GLU A 35 49.28 26.52 -1.10
C GLU A 35 49.18 25.17 -0.37
N ARG A 36 49.95 24.99 0.71
CA ARG A 36 49.89 23.78 1.54
C ARG A 36 48.56 23.61 2.23
N ARG A 37 47.92 24.75 2.60
CA ARG A 37 46.56 24.74 3.17
C ARG A 37 45.52 24.27 2.13
N TRP A 38 45.67 24.62 0.86
CA TRP A 38 44.79 24.15 -0.21
C TRP A 38 44.90 22.62 -0.44
N ILE A 39 46.14 22.08 -0.33
CA ILE A 39 46.34 20.63 -0.38
C ILE A 39 45.65 19.95 0.80
N LEU A 40 45.83 20.45 2.02
CA LEU A 40 45.14 19.93 3.22
C LEU A 40 43.60 20.02 3.11
N GLN A 41 43.08 21.09 2.51
CA GLN A 41 41.66 21.26 2.27
C GLN A 41 41.12 20.21 1.31
N SER A 42 41.84 19.90 0.23
CA SER A 42 41.44 18.85 -0.71
C SER A 42 41.44 17.46 -0.06
N VAL A 43 42.43 17.17 0.79
CA VAL A 43 42.48 15.93 1.57
C VAL A 43 41.37 15.87 2.60
N ALA A 44 41.11 16.98 3.34
CA ALA A 44 40.06 17.05 4.33
C ALA A 44 38.66 16.80 3.70
N TYR A 45 38.43 17.37 2.52
CA TYR A 45 37.20 17.13 1.78
C TYR A 45 37.08 15.65 1.35
N GLY A 46 38.15 15.03 0.86
CA GLY A 46 38.20 13.60 0.53
C GLY A 46 37.87 12.71 1.74
N LEU A 47 38.42 13.04 2.91
CA LEU A 47 38.14 12.34 4.16
C LEU A 47 36.69 12.53 4.61
N PHE A 48 36.15 13.74 4.47
CA PHE A 48 34.74 14.01 4.76
C PHE A 48 33.81 13.15 3.88
N ILE A 49 34.03 13.12 2.56
CA ILE A 49 33.24 12.27 1.64
C ILE A 49 33.34 10.79 2.01
N ARG A 50 34.55 10.31 2.38
CA ARG A 50 34.72 8.94 2.86
C ARG A 50 33.95 8.67 4.13
N ASN A 51 33.94 9.60 5.09
CA ASN A 51 33.19 9.48 6.34
C ASN A 51 31.68 9.41 6.06
N GLU A 52 31.16 10.25 5.17
CA GLU A 52 29.76 10.21 4.76
C GLU A 52 29.39 8.89 4.07
N THR A 53 30.24 8.41 3.17
CA THR A 53 30.03 7.10 2.52
C THR A 53 30.04 5.97 3.56
N THR A 54 30.91 6.05 4.56
CA THR A 54 30.97 5.07 5.66
C THR A 54 29.71 5.14 6.53
N ASN A 55 29.24 6.34 6.88
CA ASN A 55 27.98 6.52 7.62
C ASN A 55 26.81 5.89 6.88
N GLU A 56 26.68 6.17 5.57
CA GLU A 56 25.60 5.59 4.76
C GLU A 56 25.69 4.06 4.68
N GLY A 57 26.90 3.51 4.44
CA GLY A 57 27.11 2.05 4.42
C GLY A 57 26.76 1.37 5.75
N LEU A 58 27.07 1.99 6.86
CA LEU A 58 26.74 1.47 8.19
C LEU A 58 25.24 1.55 8.48
N LYS A 59 24.57 2.62 8.04
CA LYS A 59 23.11 2.75 8.14
C LYS A 59 22.40 1.63 7.40
N MET A 60 22.93 1.17 6.26
CA MET A 60 22.30 0.06 5.50
C MET A 60 22.22 -1.26 6.29
N ASN A 61 23.00 -1.42 7.36
CA ASN A 61 22.90 -2.57 8.27
C ASN A 61 21.79 -2.43 9.32
N LEU A 62 21.02 -1.36 9.29
CA LEU A 62 19.91 -1.12 10.22
C LEU A 62 18.58 -1.12 9.47
N LEU A 63 17.64 -1.94 9.89
CA LEU A 63 16.34 -2.11 9.23
C LEU A 63 15.62 -0.79 8.93
N ARG A 64 15.79 0.22 9.80
CA ARG A 64 15.18 1.55 9.62
C ARG A 64 15.69 2.27 8.38
N TYR A 65 16.99 2.14 8.06
CA TYR A 65 17.65 2.93 7.01
C TYR A 65 17.89 2.13 5.73
N THR A 66 17.90 0.81 5.82
CA THR A 66 18.19 -0.09 4.68
C THR A 66 17.23 0.14 3.50
N LYS A 67 17.74 -0.07 2.27
CA LYS A 67 17.01 0.14 1.02
C LYS A 67 17.43 -0.89 -0.04
N GLY A 68 16.54 -1.16 -1.00
CA GLY A 68 16.81 -2.00 -2.16
C GLY A 68 17.29 -3.40 -1.79
N GLU A 69 18.38 -3.84 -2.37
CA GLU A 69 18.98 -5.16 -2.14
C GLU A 69 19.40 -5.36 -0.69
N TYR A 70 19.93 -4.33 -0.02
CA TYR A 70 20.30 -4.42 1.40
C TYR A 70 19.09 -4.75 2.28
N ALA A 71 17.92 -4.20 1.96
CA ALA A 71 16.69 -4.54 2.67
C ALA A 71 16.26 -5.99 2.41
N THR A 72 16.46 -6.49 1.19
CA THR A 72 16.18 -7.88 0.81
C THR A 72 17.10 -8.83 1.57
N GLU A 73 18.43 -8.55 1.62
CA GLU A 73 19.40 -9.33 2.36
C GLU A 73 19.10 -9.37 3.87
N MET A 74 18.65 -8.26 4.46
CA MET A 74 18.21 -8.25 5.85
C MET A 74 17.00 -9.16 6.11
N GLY A 75 16.17 -9.39 5.11
CA GLY A 75 15.03 -10.30 5.19
C GLY A 75 15.44 -11.75 5.47
N TYR A 76 16.60 -12.20 4.99
CA TYR A 76 17.08 -13.57 5.22
C TYR A 76 17.33 -13.89 6.70
N PHE A 77 17.66 -12.90 7.54
CA PHE A 77 17.82 -13.11 8.99
C PHE A 77 16.52 -13.56 9.67
N THR A 78 15.40 -13.23 9.06
CA THR A 78 14.08 -13.59 9.59
C THR A 78 13.32 -14.52 8.64
N ASP A 79 14.01 -15.12 7.65
CA ASP A 79 13.39 -15.96 6.62
C ASP A 79 12.17 -15.25 5.99
N THR A 80 12.38 -13.98 5.58
CA THR A 80 11.38 -13.11 4.95
C THR A 80 11.90 -12.65 3.61
N GLU A 81 11.46 -13.30 2.55
CA GLU A 81 11.81 -12.94 1.17
C GLU A 81 10.93 -11.78 0.69
N ARG A 82 11.46 -10.96 -0.21
CA ARG A 82 10.69 -9.93 -0.90
C ARG A 82 9.62 -10.59 -1.76
N LEU A 83 8.40 -10.09 -1.70
CA LEU A 83 7.31 -10.61 -2.52
C LEU A 83 7.47 -10.15 -3.96
N GLU A 84 7.39 -11.10 -4.87
CA GLU A 84 7.42 -10.86 -6.30
C GLU A 84 6.14 -10.20 -6.80
N ALA A 85 6.20 -9.58 -7.99
CA ALA A 85 5.03 -9.03 -8.64
C ALA A 85 3.97 -10.13 -8.90
N LYS A 86 2.71 -9.77 -8.79
CA LYS A 86 1.58 -10.67 -9.05
C LYS A 86 0.70 -10.14 -10.16
N LYS A 87 0.07 -11.07 -10.88
CA LYS A 87 -0.91 -10.77 -11.93
C LYS A 87 -2.30 -10.56 -11.34
N ALA A 88 -3.03 -9.60 -11.89
CA ALA A 88 -4.44 -9.42 -11.56
C ALA A 88 -5.29 -10.59 -12.05
N SER A 89 -6.36 -10.86 -11.34
CA SER A 89 -7.38 -11.84 -11.72
C SER A 89 -8.76 -11.19 -11.82
N VAL A 90 -9.66 -11.81 -12.59
CA VAL A 90 -11.02 -11.32 -12.76
C VAL A 90 -11.97 -12.51 -13.03
N LEU A 91 -13.16 -12.45 -12.47
CA LEU A 91 -14.23 -13.41 -12.74
C LEU A 91 -14.96 -12.98 -14.01
N LEU A 92 -14.85 -13.79 -15.07
CA LEU A 92 -15.56 -13.62 -16.34
C LEU A 92 -16.76 -14.52 -16.41
N ASN A 93 -17.86 -14.02 -16.97
CA ASN A 93 -19.02 -14.82 -17.37
C ASN A 93 -19.06 -14.91 -18.88
N PHE A 94 -18.88 -16.12 -19.41
CA PHE A 94 -19.01 -16.45 -20.83
C PHE A 94 -20.41 -16.92 -21.13
N GLU A 95 -20.95 -16.52 -22.29
CA GLU A 95 -22.23 -16.97 -22.82
C GLU A 95 -22.06 -17.50 -24.23
N ILE A 96 -22.70 -18.64 -24.53
CA ILE A 96 -22.78 -19.24 -25.89
C ILE A 96 -24.19 -19.11 -26.44
N GLU A 97 -24.32 -19.10 -27.76
CA GLU A 97 -25.60 -18.86 -28.48
C GLU A 97 -26.68 -19.90 -28.15
N GLU A 98 -26.30 -21.16 -27.99
CA GLU A 98 -27.23 -22.25 -27.68
C GLU A 98 -26.57 -23.35 -26.84
N ALA A 99 -27.35 -24.00 -26.00
CA ALA A 99 -26.88 -25.15 -25.24
C ALA A 99 -26.54 -26.32 -26.19
N LYS A 100 -25.40 -26.95 -25.93
CA LYS A 100 -24.98 -28.13 -26.73
C LYS A 100 -25.39 -29.44 -26.04
N GLU A 101 -25.64 -30.45 -26.83
CA GLU A 101 -25.93 -31.81 -26.34
C GLU A 101 -24.64 -32.53 -25.87
N HIS A 102 -23.48 -32.02 -26.32
CA HIS A 102 -22.17 -32.59 -26.03
C HIS A 102 -21.32 -31.60 -25.25
N LEU A 103 -20.32 -32.08 -24.53
CA LEU A 103 -19.30 -31.28 -23.86
C LEU A 103 -18.53 -30.43 -24.88
N LEU A 104 -18.49 -29.13 -24.66
CA LEU A 104 -17.75 -28.16 -25.48
C LEU A 104 -16.52 -27.67 -24.73
N GLY A 105 -15.35 -28.20 -25.08
CA GLY A 105 -14.06 -27.80 -24.55
C GLY A 105 -13.55 -26.53 -25.23
N ILE A 106 -13.13 -25.55 -24.44
CA ILE A 106 -12.59 -24.29 -24.91
C ILE A 106 -11.13 -24.16 -24.44
N ASN A 107 -10.23 -24.03 -25.42
CA ASN A 107 -8.83 -23.73 -25.14
C ASN A 107 -8.69 -22.35 -24.49
N PRO A 108 -7.55 -22.03 -23.80
CA PRO A 108 -7.32 -20.73 -23.24
C PRO A 108 -7.54 -19.60 -24.24
N VAL A 109 -8.41 -18.64 -23.90
CA VAL A 109 -8.75 -17.48 -24.73
C VAL A 109 -8.38 -16.19 -24.02
N ARG A 110 -8.00 -15.19 -24.82
CA ARG A 110 -7.73 -13.84 -24.33
C ARG A 110 -8.99 -13.00 -24.41
N VAL A 111 -9.24 -12.26 -23.34
CA VAL A 111 -10.32 -11.27 -23.26
C VAL A 111 -9.70 -9.91 -22.91
N THR A 112 -10.24 -8.80 -23.42
CA THR A 112 -9.68 -7.48 -23.27
C THR A 112 -10.74 -6.41 -23.00
N PRO A 113 -10.43 -5.37 -22.21
CA PRO A 113 -11.24 -4.16 -22.15
C PRO A 113 -11.02 -3.22 -23.36
N GLY A 114 -10.02 -3.50 -24.23
CA GLY A 114 -9.77 -2.75 -25.46
C GLY A 114 -8.59 -1.75 -25.41
N ASN A 115 -7.78 -1.75 -24.35
CA ASN A 115 -6.65 -0.85 -24.15
C ASN A 115 -5.28 -1.57 -24.13
N ASN A 116 -5.11 -2.59 -24.97
CA ASN A 116 -3.92 -3.46 -25.02
C ASN A 116 -3.63 -4.25 -23.73
N ARG A 117 -4.65 -4.45 -22.87
CA ARG A 117 -4.57 -5.34 -21.72
C ARG A 117 -5.34 -6.60 -22.02
N TYR A 118 -4.76 -7.71 -21.62
CA TYR A 118 -5.33 -9.03 -21.93
C TYR A 118 -5.44 -9.85 -20.65
N PHE A 119 -6.57 -10.54 -20.54
CA PHE A 119 -6.83 -11.53 -19.50
C PHE A 119 -6.95 -12.90 -20.17
N LEU A 120 -6.15 -13.85 -19.74
CA LEU A 120 -6.09 -15.19 -20.28
C LEU A 120 -6.89 -16.13 -19.37
N THR A 121 -7.82 -16.88 -19.97
CA THR A 121 -8.54 -17.95 -19.26
C THR A 121 -7.69 -19.22 -19.19
N PRO A 122 -7.93 -20.11 -18.21
CA PRO A 122 -7.51 -21.49 -18.31
C PRO A 122 -8.34 -22.22 -19.39
N TYR A 123 -8.03 -23.48 -19.66
CA TYR A 123 -8.96 -24.39 -20.35
C TYR A 123 -10.24 -24.52 -19.51
N PHE A 124 -11.40 -24.51 -20.19
CA PHE A 124 -12.69 -24.68 -19.52
C PHE A 124 -13.69 -25.40 -20.46
N GLU A 125 -14.80 -25.86 -19.88
CA GLU A 125 -15.78 -26.66 -20.61
C GLU A 125 -17.19 -26.21 -20.30
N PHE A 126 -18.05 -26.16 -21.34
CA PHE A 126 -19.50 -26.08 -21.16
C PHE A 126 -20.03 -27.52 -21.13
N LYS A 127 -20.77 -27.86 -20.07
CA LYS A 127 -21.46 -29.16 -19.97
C LYS A 127 -22.68 -29.19 -20.88
N PRO A 128 -23.19 -30.37 -21.23
CA PRO A 128 -24.44 -30.48 -21.95
C PRO A 128 -25.56 -29.71 -21.26
N GLY A 129 -26.25 -28.82 -22.00
CA GLY A 129 -27.31 -27.96 -21.46
C GLY A 129 -26.85 -26.64 -20.84
N GLU A 130 -25.56 -26.42 -20.68
CA GLU A 130 -25.05 -25.11 -20.18
C GLU A 130 -24.94 -24.08 -21.31
N THR A 131 -25.40 -22.86 -21.06
CA THR A 131 -25.22 -21.70 -21.97
C THR A 131 -24.34 -20.63 -21.37
N THR A 132 -24.06 -20.68 -20.06
CA THR A 132 -23.25 -19.70 -19.34
C THR A 132 -22.18 -20.40 -18.51
N LYS A 133 -20.99 -19.79 -18.40
CA LYS A 133 -19.88 -20.33 -17.61
C LYS A 133 -19.09 -19.20 -16.96
N GLN A 134 -18.87 -19.31 -15.66
CA GLN A 134 -18.01 -18.40 -14.92
C GLN A 134 -16.61 -18.97 -14.81
N ILE A 135 -15.60 -18.18 -15.19
CA ILE A 135 -14.18 -18.57 -15.23
C ILE A 135 -13.32 -17.44 -14.71
N ILE A 136 -12.34 -17.74 -13.86
CA ILE A 136 -11.32 -16.79 -13.44
C ILE A 136 -10.28 -16.69 -14.55
N ALA A 137 -10.08 -15.49 -15.08
CA ALA A 137 -9.02 -15.15 -16.02
C ALA A 137 -7.93 -14.34 -15.31
N ILE A 138 -6.70 -14.50 -15.79
CA ILE A 138 -5.50 -13.89 -15.21
C ILE A 138 -4.92 -12.90 -16.22
N CYS A 139 -4.56 -11.68 -15.77
CA CYS A 139 -3.90 -10.69 -16.60
C CYS A 139 -2.57 -11.25 -17.14
N THR A 140 -2.27 -10.98 -18.40
CA THR A 140 -1.01 -11.45 -19.01
C THR A 140 0.20 -10.73 -18.45
N GLU A 141 0.03 -9.48 -17.97
CA GLU A 141 1.07 -8.64 -17.37
C GLU A 141 1.00 -8.69 -15.85
N GLU A 142 2.16 -8.62 -15.22
CA GLU A 142 2.30 -8.51 -13.77
C GLU A 142 2.12 -7.05 -13.30
N GLY A 143 1.90 -6.88 -12.02
CA GLY A 143 1.74 -5.58 -11.41
C GLY A 143 0.28 -5.16 -11.24
N ILE A 144 0.12 -3.93 -10.78
CA ILE A 144 -1.19 -3.32 -10.50
C ILE A 144 -1.98 -2.97 -11.76
N ILE A 145 -1.34 -3.02 -12.92
CA ILE A 145 -1.83 -2.54 -14.21
C ILE A 145 -3.12 -3.26 -14.69
N GLY A 146 -3.31 -4.49 -14.23
CA GLY A 146 -4.51 -5.29 -14.50
C GLY A 146 -5.65 -5.08 -13.51
N ASN A 147 -5.47 -4.27 -12.48
CA ASN A 147 -6.48 -4.01 -11.46
C ASN A 147 -7.45 -2.90 -11.87
N GLY A 148 -8.63 -2.88 -11.24
CA GLY A 148 -9.54 -1.73 -11.26
C GLY A 148 -10.53 -1.69 -12.42
N TYR A 149 -10.57 -2.69 -13.30
CA TYR A 149 -11.61 -2.76 -14.33
C TYR A 149 -12.96 -3.08 -13.69
N LEU A 150 -13.92 -2.17 -13.86
CA LEU A 150 -15.27 -2.30 -13.32
C LEU A 150 -16.06 -3.42 -14.01
N PRO A 151 -17.11 -3.97 -13.36
CA PRO A 151 -17.99 -4.97 -13.99
C PRO A 151 -18.52 -4.49 -15.34
N GLY A 152 -18.41 -5.34 -16.37
CA GLY A 152 -18.81 -5.04 -17.75
C GLY A 152 -17.75 -4.37 -18.62
N GLU A 153 -16.63 -3.90 -18.10
CA GLU A 153 -15.57 -3.24 -18.90
C GLU A 153 -14.72 -4.25 -19.69
N ILE A 154 -14.49 -5.44 -19.15
CA ILE A 154 -13.78 -6.51 -19.86
C ILE A 154 -14.82 -7.32 -20.62
N ASN A 155 -15.06 -6.96 -21.88
CA ASN A 155 -16.18 -7.49 -22.66
C ASN A 155 -15.84 -7.85 -24.12
N LYS A 156 -14.56 -7.81 -24.50
CA LYS A 156 -14.13 -8.13 -25.86
C LYS A 156 -13.28 -9.38 -25.88
N ILE A 157 -13.67 -10.37 -26.70
CA ILE A 157 -12.86 -11.56 -26.93
C ILE A 157 -11.84 -11.30 -28.05
N VAL A 158 -10.61 -11.76 -27.86
CA VAL A 158 -9.52 -11.68 -28.85
C VAL A 158 -9.45 -12.96 -29.67
N ASP A 159 -9.61 -14.11 -29.02
CA ASP A 159 -9.54 -15.43 -29.63
C ASP A 159 -10.95 -16.05 -29.63
N PRO A 160 -11.82 -15.75 -30.65
CA PRO A 160 -13.19 -16.25 -30.66
C PRO A 160 -13.22 -17.76 -30.88
N PHE A 161 -14.17 -18.42 -30.25
CA PHE A 161 -14.43 -19.84 -30.39
C PHE A 161 -15.85 -20.11 -30.94
N PRO A 162 -16.14 -21.31 -31.47
CA PRO A 162 -17.46 -21.62 -31.99
C PRO A 162 -18.58 -21.40 -30.99
N PHE A 163 -19.71 -20.83 -31.46
CA PHE A 163 -20.91 -20.54 -30.64
C PHE A 163 -20.74 -19.46 -29.57
N PHE A 164 -19.63 -18.75 -29.56
CA PHE A 164 -19.44 -17.63 -28.66
C PHE A 164 -20.47 -16.52 -28.87
N LYS A 165 -21.14 -16.08 -27.81
CA LYS A 165 -22.12 -15.00 -27.83
C LYS A 165 -21.58 -13.74 -27.16
N SER A 166 -21.19 -13.85 -25.90
CA SER A 166 -20.69 -12.71 -25.12
C SER A 166 -19.76 -13.14 -23.98
N VAL A 167 -18.95 -12.18 -23.49
CA VAL A 167 -18.16 -12.28 -22.28
C VAL A 167 -18.22 -10.95 -21.55
N ILE A 168 -18.38 -10.99 -20.23
CA ILE A 168 -18.30 -9.82 -19.37
C ILE A 168 -17.64 -10.19 -18.04
N ASN A 169 -16.92 -9.25 -17.43
CA ASN A 169 -16.49 -9.42 -16.05
C ASN A 169 -17.61 -9.09 -15.07
N MET A 170 -17.74 -9.95 -14.06
CA MET A 170 -18.78 -9.85 -13.04
C MET A 170 -18.34 -9.04 -11.82
N GLU A 171 -17.04 -8.94 -11.60
CA GLU A 171 -16.42 -8.28 -10.47
C GLU A 171 -15.31 -7.35 -10.94
N ILE A 172 -14.86 -6.45 -10.05
CA ILE A 172 -13.69 -5.62 -10.31
C ILE A 172 -12.45 -6.52 -10.40
N SER A 173 -11.60 -6.30 -11.39
CA SER A 173 -10.32 -7.01 -11.50
C SER A 173 -9.38 -6.60 -10.36
N GLN A 174 -8.79 -7.58 -9.69
CA GLN A 174 -7.96 -7.38 -8.51
C GLN A 174 -6.82 -8.40 -8.39
N GLY A 175 -5.97 -8.24 -7.37
CA GLY A 175 -4.94 -9.20 -7.00
C GLY A 175 -3.60 -8.97 -7.68
N GLY A 176 -3.53 -8.09 -8.67
CA GLY A 176 -2.27 -7.64 -9.25
C GLY A 176 -1.49 -6.78 -8.24
N ALA A 177 -0.19 -7.01 -8.17
CA ALA A 177 0.69 -6.26 -7.31
C ALA A 177 2.08 -6.12 -7.95
N ASP A 178 2.68 -4.95 -7.79
CA ASP A 178 4.06 -4.72 -8.21
C ASP A 178 5.02 -5.45 -7.24
N ILE A 179 6.31 -5.48 -7.54
CA ILE A 179 7.29 -6.02 -6.59
C ILE A 179 7.22 -5.27 -5.25
N GLU A 180 7.35 -5.98 -4.15
CA GLU A 180 7.19 -5.43 -2.81
C GLU A 180 8.10 -4.23 -2.55
N SER A 181 7.52 -3.14 -2.07
CA SER A 181 8.26 -1.93 -1.69
C SER A 181 9.16 -2.18 -0.46
N ASP A 182 10.23 -1.40 -0.34
CA ASP A 182 11.10 -1.46 0.84
C ASP A 182 10.35 -1.19 2.15
N VAL A 183 9.32 -0.35 2.10
CA VAL A 183 8.50 -0.02 3.29
C VAL A 183 7.75 -1.25 3.78
N ASN A 184 7.07 -1.95 2.86
CA ASN A 184 6.30 -3.14 3.19
C ASN A 184 7.21 -4.31 3.60
N LEU A 185 8.32 -4.52 2.90
CA LEU A 185 9.29 -5.54 3.25
C LEU A 185 9.87 -5.32 4.66
N LYS A 186 10.28 -4.08 4.99
CA LYS A 186 10.80 -3.75 6.32
C LYS A 186 9.77 -3.97 7.43
N GLU A 187 8.52 -3.68 7.17
CA GLU A 187 7.43 -3.95 8.13
C GLU A 187 7.23 -5.46 8.32
N ARG A 188 7.30 -6.25 7.25
CA ARG A 188 7.24 -7.71 7.33
C ARG A 188 8.45 -8.29 8.06
N ILE A 189 9.66 -7.80 7.82
CA ILE A 189 10.87 -8.21 8.54
C ILE A 189 10.71 -7.89 10.05
N ARG A 190 10.21 -6.71 10.39
CA ARG A 190 9.98 -6.29 11.78
C ARG A 190 8.97 -7.19 12.50
N THR A 191 7.93 -7.63 11.81
CA THR A 191 6.85 -8.46 12.37
C THR A 191 7.12 -9.96 12.22
N ALA A 192 8.12 -10.35 11.43
CA ALA A 192 8.45 -11.75 11.17
C ALA A 192 8.72 -12.62 12.41
N PRO A 193 9.26 -12.10 13.54
CA PRO A 193 9.39 -12.92 14.75
C PRO A 193 8.06 -13.53 15.24
N SER A 194 6.93 -12.87 14.94
CA SER A 194 5.59 -13.37 15.32
C SER A 194 5.18 -14.63 14.52
N LYS A 195 5.78 -14.88 13.35
CA LYS A 195 5.47 -16.07 12.53
C LYS A 195 5.96 -17.38 13.14
N PHE A 196 6.97 -17.32 14.01
CA PHE A 196 7.53 -18.51 14.66
C PHE A 196 6.68 -19.02 15.82
N SER A 197 5.71 -18.23 16.29
CA SER A 197 4.81 -18.65 17.34
C SER A 197 3.66 -19.46 16.77
N THR A 198 3.63 -20.76 17.05
CA THR A 198 2.51 -21.66 16.72
C THR A 198 1.43 -21.69 17.81
N ALA A 199 1.57 -20.86 18.87
CA ALA A 199 0.60 -20.77 19.96
C ALA A 199 -0.63 -19.89 19.62
N GLY A 200 -0.78 -19.45 18.37
CA GLY A 200 -1.92 -18.67 17.86
C GLY A 200 -1.95 -17.19 18.24
N PRO A 201 -0.81 -16.47 18.35
CA PRO A 201 -0.90 -15.03 18.51
C PRO A 201 -1.49 -14.41 17.23
N GLY A 202 -2.40 -13.46 17.39
CA GLY A 202 -3.03 -12.75 16.28
C GLY A 202 -2.02 -12.17 15.29
N ASP A 203 -0.87 -11.70 15.77
CA ASP A 203 0.22 -11.14 14.96
C ASP A 203 0.82 -12.15 13.95
N GLY A 204 0.84 -13.43 14.26
CA GLY A 204 1.26 -14.47 13.33
C GLY A 204 0.30 -14.57 12.13
N TYR A 205 -1.00 -14.55 12.39
CA TYR A 205 -2.01 -14.55 11.33
C TYR A 205 -1.99 -13.24 10.51
N ILE A 206 -1.75 -12.09 11.14
CA ILE A 206 -1.57 -10.80 10.45
C ILE A 206 -0.38 -10.88 9.49
N TYR A 207 0.76 -11.39 9.95
CA TYR A 207 1.95 -11.59 9.12
C TYR A 207 1.65 -12.45 7.90
N TRP A 208 1.03 -13.63 8.09
CA TRP A 208 0.73 -14.55 6.99
C TRP A 208 -0.32 -14.02 6.03
N ALA A 209 -1.34 -13.32 6.53
CA ALA A 209 -2.35 -12.70 5.68
C ALA A 209 -1.74 -11.60 4.79
N LYS A 210 -0.88 -10.73 5.33
CA LYS A 210 -0.15 -9.72 4.55
C LYS A 210 0.84 -10.34 3.55
N THR A 211 1.34 -11.54 3.82
CA THR A 211 2.21 -12.28 2.89
C THR A 211 1.43 -12.88 1.72
N ALA A 212 0.13 -13.13 1.88
CA ALA A 212 -0.70 -13.71 0.82
C ALA A 212 -0.86 -12.77 -0.38
N ASN A 213 -1.00 -11.46 -0.15
CA ASN A 213 -1.07 -10.46 -1.22
C ASN A 213 -0.54 -9.10 -0.73
N GLN A 214 0.29 -8.45 -1.55
CA GLN A 214 0.90 -7.15 -1.23
C GLN A 214 -0.10 -5.99 -1.16
N GLY A 215 -1.23 -6.11 -1.85
CA GLY A 215 -2.30 -5.13 -1.79
C GLY A 215 -3.07 -5.13 -0.47
N ILE A 216 -2.81 -6.07 0.45
CA ILE A 216 -3.40 -6.10 1.79
C ILE A 216 -2.64 -5.12 2.69
N ILE A 217 -3.27 -4.00 2.99
CA ILE A 217 -2.67 -2.93 3.81
C ILE A 217 -2.91 -3.13 5.31
N ASP A 218 -4.07 -3.69 5.67
CA ASP A 218 -4.43 -3.94 7.06
C ASP A 218 -5.16 -5.27 7.23
N VAL A 219 -5.06 -5.87 8.41
CA VAL A 219 -5.68 -7.16 8.74
C VAL A 219 -6.15 -7.13 10.19
N ASN A 220 -7.42 -7.38 10.41
CA ASN A 220 -7.93 -7.63 11.75
C ASN A 220 -8.06 -9.14 11.99
N VAL A 221 -7.55 -9.60 13.12
CA VAL A 221 -7.59 -11.00 13.56
C VAL A 221 -8.21 -11.06 14.95
N LYS A 222 -9.30 -11.80 15.10
CA LYS A 222 -9.99 -11.94 16.37
C LYS A 222 -10.65 -13.31 16.51
N MET A 223 -10.56 -13.89 17.71
CA MET A 223 -11.34 -15.08 18.06
C MET A 223 -12.81 -14.65 18.23
N THR A 224 -13.70 -15.22 17.44
CA THR A 224 -15.15 -14.94 17.50
C THR A 224 -15.89 -15.92 18.41
N THR A 225 -15.49 -17.18 18.39
CA THR A 225 -15.94 -18.24 19.28
C THR A 225 -14.75 -19.11 19.65
N PRO A 226 -14.76 -19.82 20.76
CA PRO A 226 -13.65 -20.72 21.13
C PRO A 226 -13.25 -21.63 19.96
N GLY A 227 -11.98 -21.60 19.57
CA GLY A 227 -11.43 -22.36 18.46
C GLY A 227 -11.72 -21.79 17.05
N THR A 228 -12.45 -20.66 16.93
CA THR A 228 -12.70 -20.03 15.64
C THR A 228 -12.04 -18.66 15.55
N VAL A 229 -11.09 -18.51 14.65
CA VAL A 229 -10.34 -17.26 14.39
C VAL A 229 -10.85 -16.64 13.10
N ARG A 230 -11.39 -15.43 13.19
CA ARG A 230 -11.77 -14.63 12.03
C ARG A 230 -10.62 -13.72 11.62
N ILE A 231 -10.26 -13.79 10.34
CA ILE A 231 -9.26 -12.95 9.67
C ILE A 231 -10.01 -12.07 8.67
N THR A 232 -9.83 -10.76 8.78
CA THR A 232 -10.50 -9.78 7.90
C THR A 232 -9.44 -8.90 7.26
N PRO A 233 -9.05 -9.17 5.98
CA PRO A 233 -8.09 -8.35 5.25
C PRO A 233 -8.75 -7.12 4.65
N LEU A 234 -8.01 -6.00 4.57
CA LEU A 234 -8.37 -4.75 3.92
C LEU A 234 -7.38 -4.46 2.79
N MET A 235 -7.90 -4.15 1.61
CA MET A 235 -7.07 -3.82 0.45
C MET A 235 -6.69 -2.34 0.41
N GLU A 236 -5.65 -2.04 -0.36
CA GLU A 236 -5.21 -0.67 -0.63
C GLU A 236 -6.37 0.20 -1.13
N GLY A 237 -6.39 1.47 -0.71
CA GLY A 237 -7.50 2.38 -0.99
C GLY A 237 -8.77 2.11 -0.19
N GLY A 238 -8.78 1.18 0.79
CA GLY A 238 -9.96 0.80 1.56
C GLY A 238 -10.93 -0.08 0.78
N GLU A 239 -10.48 -0.68 -0.32
CA GLU A 239 -11.30 -1.56 -1.14
C GLU A 239 -11.51 -2.93 -0.47
N LEU A 240 -12.63 -3.58 -0.82
CA LEU A 240 -12.95 -4.90 -0.32
C LEU A 240 -12.18 -5.97 -1.10
N PRO A 241 -11.60 -6.99 -0.43
CA PRO A 241 -10.93 -8.09 -1.11
C PRO A 241 -11.91 -8.91 -1.95
N SER A 242 -11.46 -9.37 -3.13
CA SER A 242 -12.20 -10.34 -3.95
C SER A 242 -12.18 -11.73 -3.31
N GLU A 243 -13.06 -12.62 -3.78
CA GLU A 243 -13.08 -14.02 -3.33
C GLU A 243 -11.74 -14.74 -3.57
N SER A 244 -11.04 -14.41 -4.66
CA SER A 244 -9.71 -14.93 -4.94
C SER A 244 -8.71 -14.57 -3.84
N ILE A 245 -8.68 -13.29 -3.42
CA ILE A 245 -7.79 -12.81 -2.36
C ILE A 245 -8.13 -13.45 -1.00
N LEU A 246 -9.42 -13.60 -0.70
CA LEU A 246 -9.86 -14.28 0.52
C LEU A 246 -9.39 -15.74 0.56
N ASN A 247 -9.47 -16.43 -0.57
CA ASN A 247 -8.98 -17.82 -0.72
C ASN A 247 -7.44 -17.89 -0.61
N ASP A 248 -6.71 -16.94 -1.16
CA ASP A 248 -5.25 -16.85 -1.01
C ASP A 248 -4.85 -16.69 0.46
N VAL A 249 -5.53 -15.79 1.17
CA VAL A 249 -5.31 -15.58 2.60
C VAL A 249 -5.64 -16.85 3.39
N LEU A 250 -6.78 -17.47 3.11
CA LEU A 250 -7.20 -18.71 3.78
C LEU A 250 -6.16 -19.82 3.54
N THR A 251 -5.74 -20.05 2.31
CA THR A 251 -4.75 -21.06 1.95
C THR A 251 -3.42 -20.80 2.63
N THR A 252 -2.96 -19.53 2.62
CA THR A 252 -1.70 -19.13 3.23
C THR A 252 -1.72 -19.32 4.74
N CYS A 253 -2.81 -18.96 5.41
CA CYS A 253 -2.94 -19.07 6.88
C CYS A 253 -3.26 -20.50 7.36
N SER A 254 -3.90 -21.34 6.53
CA SER A 254 -4.36 -22.69 6.89
C SER A 254 -3.28 -23.76 6.87
N SER A 255 -2.05 -23.44 6.42
CA SER A 255 -0.95 -24.42 6.41
C SER A 255 -0.69 -25.01 7.79
N ASP A 256 -0.52 -26.34 7.87
CA ASP A 256 -0.29 -27.07 9.12
C ASP A 256 0.94 -26.60 9.91
N LYS A 257 1.90 -25.94 9.24
CA LYS A 257 3.07 -25.33 9.87
C LYS A 257 2.81 -23.95 10.47
N ARG A 258 1.65 -23.36 10.22
CA ARG A 258 1.34 -21.94 10.53
C ARG A 258 0.21 -21.77 11.52
N ARG A 259 -0.73 -22.70 11.59
CA ARG A 259 -1.87 -22.62 12.50
C ARG A 259 -1.82 -23.72 13.57
N PRO A 260 -2.31 -23.44 14.80
CA PRO A 260 -2.65 -24.47 15.76
C PRO A 260 -3.68 -25.45 15.21
N LEU A 261 -3.57 -26.72 15.55
CA LEU A 261 -4.52 -27.76 15.13
C LEU A 261 -5.96 -27.48 15.61
N THR A 262 -6.11 -26.70 16.67
CA THR A 262 -7.40 -26.36 17.28
C THR A 262 -8.12 -25.20 16.60
N ASP A 263 -7.43 -24.43 15.75
CA ASP A 263 -7.99 -23.21 15.17
C ASP A 263 -8.75 -23.54 13.88
N ASN A 264 -10.02 -23.12 13.86
CA ASN A 264 -10.83 -23.04 12.65
C ASN A 264 -10.75 -21.62 12.09
N LEU A 265 -10.22 -21.45 10.86
CA LEU A 265 -10.01 -20.14 10.27
C LEU A 265 -11.21 -19.74 9.39
N LEU A 266 -11.70 -18.53 9.60
CA LEU A 266 -12.71 -17.88 8.77
C LEU A 266 -12.10 -16.60 8.18
N VAL A 267 -12.03 -16.51 6.87
CA VAL A 267 -11.57 -15.30 6.17
C VAL A 267 -12.78 -14.64 5.52
N ASN A 268 -13.07 -13.40 5.94
CA ASN A 268 -14.25 -12.68 5.48
C ASN A 268 -13.90 -11.25 5.09
N LYS A 269 -14.66 -10.69 4.14
CA LYS A 269 -14.62 -9.26 3.78
C LYS A 269 -14.97 -8.40 5.00
N PRO A 270 -14.38 -7.21 5.14
CA PRO A 270 -14.90 -6.22 6.09
C PRO A 270 -16.27 -5.71 5.67
N THR A 271 -17.05 -5.26 6.66
CA THR A 271 -18.31 -4.56 6.41
C THR A 271 -18.03 -3.08 6.22
N GLN A 272 -18.65 -2.44 5.23
CA GLN A 272 -18.50 -1.01 5.00
C GLN A 272 -19.52 -0.21 5.82
N ILE A 273 -19.03 0.79 6.56
CA ILE A 273 -19.84 1.79 7.27
C ILE A 273 -19.80 3.07 6.45
N ASN A 274 -20.94 3.39 5.86
CA ASN A 274 -21.05 4.54 4.96
C ASN A 274 -21.16 5.85 5.76
N TYR A 275 -20.46 6.89 5.30
CA TYR A 275 -20.56 8.24 5.84
C TYR A 275 -20.50 9.31 4.76
N ASP A 276 -21.04 10.48 5.06
CA ASP A 276 -20.98 11.65 4.20
C ASP A 276 -19.96 12.68 4.75
N ILE A 277 -19.42 13.49 3.88
CA ILE A 277 -18.61 14.67 4.20
C ILE A 277 -19.40 15.90 3.73
N ASP A 278 -19.88 16.70 4.68
CA ASP A 278 -20.61 17.94 4.42
C ASP A 278 -20.19 19.01 5.42
N PHE A 279 -19.52 20.06 4.94
CA PHE A 279 -19.04 21.15 5.76
C PHE A 279 -18.97 22.46 4.98
N THR A 280 -18.99 23.57 5.73
CA THR A 280 -18.72 24.90 5.21
C THR A 280 -17.46 25.46 5.86
N TYR A 281 -16.57 26.06 5.08
CA TYR A 281 -15.36 26.67 5.59
C TYR A 281 -15.22 28.11 5.15
N TYR A 282 -14.55 28.92 5.97
CA TYR A 282 -14.36 30.34 5.81
C TYR A 282 -12.86 30.65 5.82
N ILE A 283 -12.46 31.68 5.08
CA ILE A 283 -11.08 32.11 4.97
C ILE A 283 -10.94 33.51 5.60
N SER A 284 -9.82 33.82 6.26
CA SER A 284 -9.57 35.15 6.80
C SER A 284 -9.48 36.19 5.67
N ASN A 285 -10.08 37.37 5.86
CA ASN A 285 -9.96 38.50 4.94
C ASN A 285 -8.50 38.91 4.65
N LYS A 286 -7.56 38.62 5.58
CA LYS A 286 -6.13 38.79 5.35
C LYS A 286 -5.56 37.96 4.22
N ASN A 287 -6.21 36.87 3.91
CA ASN A 287 -5.79 35.89 2.89
C ASN A 287 -6.63 35.98 1.60
N ILE A 288 -7.33 37.10 1.36
CA ILE A 288 -8.24 37.25 0.21
C ILE A 288 -7.52 37.04 -1.14
N GLY A 289 -6.23 37.38 -1.25
CA GLY A 289 -5.42 37.12 -2.43
C GLY A 289 -5.02 35.64 -2.63
N LEU A 290 -5.21 34.79 -1.64
CA LEU A 290 -4.83 33.37 -1.63
C LEU A 290 -6.05 32.44 -1.62
N VAL A 291 -7.25 32.94 -1.85
CA VAL A 291 -8.52 32.18 -1.75
C VAL A 291 -8.47 30.91 -2.61
N ASN A 292 -8.10 31.02 -3.87
CA ASN A 292 -8.06 29.87 -4.79
C ASN A 292 -7.03 28.83 -4.32
N GLU A 293 -5.85 29.25 -3.88
CA GLU A 293 -4.80 28.35 -3.36
C GLU A 293 -5.27 27.61 -2.09
N ILE A 294 -5.95 28.32 -1.19
CA ILE A 294 -6.49 27.70 0.03
C ILE A 294 -7.62 26.73 -0.30
N GLN A 295 -8.49 27.06 -1.27
CA GLN A 295 -9.54 26.14 -1.75
C GLN A 295 -8.93 24.83 -2.30
N ASP A 296 -7.87 24.94 -3.10
CA ASP A 296 -7.16 23.75 -3.62
C ASP A 296 -6.52 22.92 -2.47
N LYS A 297 -5.94 23.59 -1.47
CA LYS A 297 -5.40 22.93 -0.28
C LYS A 297 -6.50 22.24 0.55
N VAL A 298 -7.66 22.87 0.70
CA VAL A 298 -8.82 22.28 1.37
C VAL A 298 -9.30 21.03 0.64
N ASN A 299 -9.40 21.08 -0.68
CA ASN A 299 -9.78 19.90 -1.46
C ASN A 299 -8.77 18.74 -1.29
N LYS A 300 -7.47 19.04 -1.27
CA LYS A 300 -6.43 18.05 -0.97
C LYS A 300 -6.54 17.50 0.45
N ALA A 301 -6.83 18.35 1.43
CA ALA A 301 -7.03 17.93 2.83
C ALA A 301 -8.24 16.98 2.98
N VAL A 302 -9.31 17.18 2.20
CA VAL A 302 -10.46 16.25 2.18
C VAL A 302 -10.04 14.88 1.63
N ILE A 303 -9.25 14.84 0.55
CA ILE A 303 -8.73 13.59 -0.02
C ILE A 303 -7.79 12.90 1.00
N GLU A 304 -6.95 13.67 1.68
CA GLU A 304 -6.07 13.15 2.73
C GLU A 304 -6.87 12.51 3.88
N TYR A 305 -7.93 13.21 4.36
CA TYR A 305 -8.83 12.66 5.36
C TYR A 305 -9.48 11.34 4.92
N ILE A 306 -10.01 11.30 3.71
CA ILE A 306 -10.64 10.09 3.14
C ILE A 306 -9.63 8.94 3.10
N THR A 307 -8.44 9.20 2.57
CA THR A 307 -7.36 8.20 2.47
C THR A 307 -6.95 7.70 3.85
N TRP A 308 -6.76 8.61 4.80
CA TRP A 308 -6.44 8.28 6.18
C TRP A 308 -7.56 7.46 6.83
N GLN A 309 -8.83 7.85 6.67
CA GLN A 309 -9.98 7.20 7.30
C GLN A 309 -10.13 5.74 6.86
N LYS A 310 -9.96 5.46 5.59
CA LYS A 310 -10.13 4.12 5.00
C LYS A 310 -8.87 3.24 4.96
N ALA A 311 -7.73 3.74 5.46
CA ALA A 311 -6.48 2.99 5.44
C ALA A 311 -6.38 1.89 6.50
N VAL A 312 -7.26 1.87 7.50
CA VAL A 312 -7.19 0.96 8.66
C VAL A 312 -8.58 0.52 9.06
N LEU A 313 -8.75 -0.78 9.33
CA LEU A 313 -9.95 -1.33 9.95
C LEU A 313 -10.18 -0.74 11.35
N LYS A 314 -11.43 -0.71 11.80
CA LYS A 314 -11.78 -0.26 13.17
C LYS A 314 -11.41 1.21 13.46
N ARG A 315 -11.16 2.02 12.47
CA ARG A 315 -10.91 3.45 12.70
C ARG A 315 -12.23 4.19 12.81
N ASP A 316 -12.51 4.75 13.99
CA ASP A 316 -13.70 5.55 14.23
C ASP A 316 -13.75 6.74 13.26
N ILE A 317 -14.94 7.08 12.79
CA ILE A 317 -15.15 8.25 11.93
C ILE A 317 -15.05 9.48 12.83
N ASN A 318 -13.94 10.23 12.69
CA ASN A 318 -13.62 11.33 13.58
C ASN A 318 -13.69 12.68 12.86
N PRO A 319 -14.72 13.51 13.10
CA PRO A 319 -14.84 14.84 12.51
C PRO A 319 -13.75 15.82 12.99
N THR A 320 -13.12 15.58 14.14
CA THR A 320 -12.05 16.44 14.66
C THR A 320 -10.80 16.38 13.78
N GLU A 321 -10.48 15.20 13.23
CA GLU A 321 -9.37 15.05 12.28
C GLU A 321 -9.65 15.81 10.98
N LEU A 322 -10.86 15.71 10.45
CA LEU A 322 -11.27 16.50 9.28
C LEU A 322 -11.13 18.01 9.54
N ASN A 323 -11.57 18.48 10.71
CA ASN A 323 -11.45 19.88 11.10
C ASN A 323 -9.97 20.32 11.17
N TYR A 324 -9.13 19.49 11.77
CA TYR A 324 -7.68 19.75 11.88
C TYR A 324 -7.04 19.90 10.49
N LEU A 325 -7.30 18.97 9.58
CA LEU A 325 -6.71 19.00 8.22
C LEU A 325 -7.18 20.21 7.43
N ILE A 326 -8.47 20.55 7.48
CA ILE A 326 -9.02 21.70 6.77
C ILE A 326 -8.45 23.02 7.33
N ARG A 327 -8.32 23.15 8.65
CA ARG A 327 -7.71 24.34 9.28
C ARG A 327 -6.21 24.44 8.95
N SER A 328 -5.50 23.32 8.92
CA SER A 328 -4.10 23.26 8.52
C SER A 328 -3.91 23.66 7.06
N ALA A 329 -4.90 23.45 6.21
CA ALA A 329 -4.92 23.89 4.82
C ALA A 329 -5.10 25.41 4.64
N GLY A 330 -5.41 26.15 5.72
CA GLY A 330 -5.52 27.61 5.72
C GLY A 330 -6.93 28.16 5.95
N ALA A 331 -7.91 27.29 6.22
CA ALA A 331 -9.24 27.75 6.63
C ALA A 331 -9.17 28.38 8.03
N LYS A 332 -9.85 29.53 8.20
CA LYS A 332 -9.98 30.20 9.49
C LYS A 332 -10.98 29.47 10.40
N ARG A 333 -12.14 29.13 9.88
CA ARG A 333 -13.26 28.49 10.58
C ARG A 333 -13.88 27.41 9.72
N VAL A 334 -14.35 26.35 10.35
CA VAL A 334 -15.01 25.23 9.70
C VAL A 334 -16.27 24.86 10.47
N GLU A 335 -17.38 24.70 9.75
CA GLU A 335 -18.65 24.25 10.27
C GLU A 335 -18.95 22.86 9.67
N ILE A 336 -18.69 21.80 10.43
CA ILE A 336 -18.92 20.44 9.98
C ILE A 336 -20.34 20.01 10.34
N VAL A 337 -21.14 19.67 9.32
CA VAL A 337 -22.46 19.06 9.47
C VAL A 337 -22.32 17.54 9.49
N LYS A 338 -21.48 17.01 8.64
CA LYS A 338 -21.09 15.60 8.56
C LYS A 338 -19.59 15.48 8.23
N PRO A 339 -18.89 14.44 8.69
CA PRO A 339 -19.40 13.32 9.48
C PRO A 339 -19.69 13.71 10.93
N ILE A 340 -20.54 12.92 11.60
CA ILE A 340 -20.63 12.87 13.05
C ILE A 340 -19.70 11.79 13.59
N PHE A 341 -19.23 11.92 14.83
CA PHE A 341 -18.43 10.86 15.45
C PHE A 341 -19.22 9.54 15.45
N THR A 342 -18.61 8.51 14.85
CA THR A 342 -19.24 7.20 14.72
C THR A 342 -18.20 6.12 15.05
N ILE A 343 -18.55 5.23 15.97
CA ILE A 343 -17.72 4.08 16.32
C ILE A 343 -17.76 3.06 15.18
N VAL A 344 -16.57 2.59 14.78
CA VAL A 344 -16.37 1.55 13.77
C VAL A 344 -15.86 0.29 14.47
N ASN A 345 -16.56 -0.83 14.30
CA ASN A 345 -16.24 -2.08 15.01
C ASN A 345 -15.03 -2.81 14.38
N ASP A 346 -14.58 -3.88 15.05
CA ASP A 346 -13.36 -4.64 14.71
C ASP A 346 -13.28 -5.10 13.24
N PHE A 347 -14.40 -5.42 12.59
CA PHE A 347 -14.45 -5.98 11.24
C PHE A 347 -15.06 -5.01 10.22
N GLU A 348 -15.03 -3.73 10.53
CA GLU A 348 -15.64 -2.70 9.72
C GLU A 348 -14.59 -1.70 9.22
N VAL A 349 -14.90 -1.09 8.08
CA VAL A 349 -14.13 -0.01 7.46
C VAL A 349 -15.06 1.12 7.05
N ALA A 350 -14.67 2.36 7.29
CA ALA A 350 -15.45 3.52 6.86
C ALA A 350 -15.34 3.74 5.35
N LYS A 351 -16.48 4.06 4.70
CA LYS A 351 -16.56 4.35 3.25
C LYS A 351 -17.31 5.67 3.03
N GLU A 352 -16.66 6.60 2.40
CA GLU A 352 -17.27 7.86 1.98
C GLU A 352 -18.28 7.64 0.85
N ILE A 353 -19.44 8.33 0.92
CA ILE A 353 -20.47 8.29 -0.12
C ILE A 353 -20.58 9.63 -0.83
N ASN A 354 -20.94 10.69 -0.10
CA ASN A 354 -21.11 12.02 -0.66
C ASN A 354 -20.08 12.97 -0.06
N ILE A 355 -19.45 13.76 -0.94
CA ILE A 355 -18.42 14.73 -0.56
C ILE A 355 -18.89 16.12 -1.01
N ASN A 356 -19.24 16.99 -0.06
CA ASN A 356 -19.83 18.29 -0.30
C ASN A 356 -19.14 19.42 0.51
N PRO A 357 -17.91 19.79 0.17
CA PRO A 357 -17.22 20.95 0.75
C PRO A 357 -17.78 22.24 0.19
N ARG A 358 -18.16 23.19 1.05
CA ARG A 358 -18.70 24.51 0.64
C ARG A 358 -17.80 25.64 1.13
N TYR A 359 -17.45 26.53 0.22
CA TYR A 359 -16.80 27.77 0.58
C TYR A 359 -17.85 28.80 1.03
N GLY A 360 -17.78 29.25 2.27
CA GLY A 360 -18.72 30.17 2.90
C GLY A 360 -18.35 31.63 2.75
N GLY A 361 -17.22 31.94 2.13
CA GLY A 361 -16.71 33.30 1.96
C GLY A 361 -15.54 33.64 2.89
N THR A 362 -15.21 34.94 2.91
CA THR A 362 -14.16 35.47 3.82
C THR A 362 -14.78 36.11 5.04
N GLU A 363 -14.05 36.07 6.16
CA GLU A 363 -14.45 36.65 7.46
C GLU A 363 -13.33 37.53 8.03
N ASP A 364 -13.72 38.56 8.78
CA ASP A 364 -12.79 39.34 9.61
C ASP A 364 -12.31 38.51 10.80
N ASP A 365 -11.11 38.83 11.32
CA ASP A 365 -10.52 38.12 12.45
C ASP A 365 -11.25 38.37 13.77
#